data_f02f42c0f19c38d87bc97129c56eece4
#
_entry.id   f02f42c0f19c38d87bc97129c56eece4
#
_cell.length_a   1.000
_cell.length_b   1.000
_cell.length_c   1.000
_cell.angle_alpha   90.00
_cell.angle_beta   90.00
_cell.angle_gamma   90.00
#
_symmetry.space_group_name_H-M   'P 1'
#
loop_
_entity.id
_entity.type
_entity.pdbx_description
1 polymer ?
#
loop_
_entity_poly.entity_id
_entity_poly.type
_entity_poly.pdbx_seq_one_letter_code
_entity_poly.pdbx_strand_id
1 'polypeptide(L)'
;MICDTLQHLTRYKGLCKNLDTAIDYLLTHDPASLPLGRTEVDGEEVFINTMDATLHSDDGYHPEYHKKYADLQLDITGSEGWGFTTNPGREIGDFTGDCGFQDSASVVTGTLGEGRFVLFFPTELHLSLIHI
;
A
#
# COMPACT_ATOMS: atom_id res chain seq x y z
N MET A 1 5.06 -7.14 6.09
CA MET A 1 3.96 -6.96 5.10
C MET A 1 2.90 -8.04 5.28
N ILE A 2 1.69 -7.75 4.89
CA ILE A 2 0.57 -8.71 4.91
C ILE A 2 -0.07 -8.70 3.53
N CYS A 3 -0.38 -9.87 2.99
CA CYS A 3 -1.12 -10.01 1.74
C CYS A 3 -2.24 -11.04 1.95
N ASP A 4 -3.50 -10.65 1.72
CA ASP A 4 -4.65 -11.52 1.94
C ASP A 4 -5.86 -11.04 1.13
N THR A 5 -6.98 -11.70 1.28
CA THR A 5 -8.25 -11.26 0.72
C THR A 5 -8.97 -10.29 1.65
N LEU A 6 -9.78 -9.39 1.07
CA LEU A 6 -10.58 -8.44 1.86
C LEU A 6 -11.54 -9.12 2.84
N GLN A 7 -11.97 -10.34 2.55
CA GLN A 7 -12.82 -11.14 3.45
C GLN A 7 -12.12 -11.49 4.78
N HIS A 8 -10.79 -11.46 4.81
CA HIS A 8 -9.99 -11.80 5.96
C HIS A 8 -9.46 -10.58 6.74
N LEU A 9 -9.88 -9.37 6.41
CA LEU A 9 -9.39 -8.15 7.08
C LEU A 9 -9.50 -8.22 8.61
N THR A 10 -10.57 -8.80 9.14
CA THR A 10 -10.79 -8.90 10.58
C THR A 10 -9.73 -9.71 11.31
N ARG A 11 -8.99 -10.59 10.62
CA ARG A 11 -7.87 -11.35 11.20
C ARG A 11 -6.77 -10.45 11.75
N TYR A 12 -6.65 -9.25 11.21
CA TYR A 12 -5.53 -8.35 11.45
C TYR A 12 -5.89 -7.22 12.41
N LYS A 13 -7.07 -7.27 13.03
CA LYS A 13 -7.45 -6.36 14.11
C LYS A 13 -6.65 -6.66 15.38
N GLY A 14 -6.30 -5.61 16.11
CA GLY A 14 -5.53 -5.70 17.35
C GLY A 14 -4.03 -5.45 17.18
N LEU A 15 -3.54 -5.23 15.96
CA LEU A 15 -2.13 -4.88 15.73
C LEU A 15 -1.84 -3.44 16.12
N CYS A 16 -2.68 -2.50 15.69
CA CYS A 16 -2.61 -1.11 16.12
C CYS A 16 -3.96 -0.40 15.86
N LYS A 17 -4.17 0.69 16.62
CA LYS A 17 -5.43 1.45 16.57
C LYS A 17 -5.77 1.95 15.18
N ASN A 18 -4.81 2.54 14.46
CA ASN A 18 -5.08 3.16 13.16
C ASN A 18 -5.41 2.11 12.09
N LEU A 19 -4.78 0.95 12.15
CA LEU A 19 -5.16 -0.17 11.28
C LEU A 19 -6.57 -0.67 11.58
N ASP A 20 -6.94 -0.79 12.86
CA ASP A 20 -8.29 -1.17 13.26
C ASP A 20 -9.33 -0.18 12.72
N THR A 21 -9.05 1.11 12.79
CA THR A 21 -9.90 2.16 12.24
C THR A 21 -10.07 2.00 10.72
N ALA A 22 -8.99 1.75 10.00
CA ALA A 22 -9.04 1.50 8.56
C ALA A 22 -9.84 0.25 8.21
N ILE A 23 -9.63 -0.85 8.94
CA ILE A 23 -10.38 -2.10 8.74
C ILE A 23 -11.87 -1.88 9.00
N ASP A 24 -12.25 -1.25 10.10
CA ASP A 24 -13.64 -0.98 10.43
C ASP A 24 -14.32 -0.12 9.35
N TYR A 25 -13.61 0.86 8.81
CA TYR A 25 -14.12 1.67 7.70
C TYR A 25 -14.38 0.82 6.45
N LEU A 26 -13.43 -0.01 6.04
CA LEU A 26 -13.55 -0.88 4.86
C LEU A 26 -14.62 -1.96 5.01
N LEU A 27 -14.95 -2.37 6.23
CA LEU A 27 -16.04 -3.31 6.50
C LEU A 27 -17.44 -2.67 6.37
N THR A 28 -17.53 -1.35 6.50
CA THR A 28 -18.80 -0.61 6.53
C THR A 28 -19.00 0.31 5.34
N HIS A 29 -17.99 0.52 4.50
CA HIS A 29 -18.04 1.39 3.33
C HIS A 29 -17.50 0.65 2.11
N ASP A 30 -18.15 0.81 0.97
CA ASP A 30 -17.65 0.28 -0.30
C ASP A 30 -16.58 1.22 -0.86
N PRO A 31 -15.32 0.78 -1.00
CA PRO A 31 -14.27 1.60 -1.58
C PRO A 31 -14.58 2.09 -3.00
N ALA A 32 -15.33 1.31 -3.77
CA ALA A 32 -15.72 1.67 -5.13
C ALA A 32 -16.66 2.90 -5.19
N SER A 33 -17.28 3.25 -4.07
CA SER A 33 -18.15 4.43 -3.98
C SER A 33 -17.41 5.72 -3.66
N LEU A 34 -16.11 5.64 -3.34
CA LEU A 34 -15.32 6.82 -2.97
C LEU A 34 -14.98 7.66 -4.19
N PRO A 35 -15.00 9.00 -4.07
CA PRO A 35 -14.55 9.87 -5.16
C PRO A 35 -13.04 9.78 -5.32
N LEU A 36 -12.54 10.14 -6.51
CA LEU A 36 -11.11 10.36 -6.71
C LEU A 36 -10.59 11.41 -5.74
N GLY A 37 -9.37 11.20 -5.27
CA GLY A 37 -8.72 12.09 -4.31
C GLY A 37 -8.73 11.55 -2.89
N ARG A 38 -8.56 12.43 -1.93
CA ARG A 38 -8.40 12.10 -0.52
C ARG A 38 -9.75 12.04 0.19
N THR A 39 -9.99 10.96 0.90
CA THR A 39 -11.08 10.79 1.86
C THR A 39 -10.50 10.62 3.26
N GLU A 40 -10.83 11.52 4.17
CA GLU A 40 -10.41 11.39 5.57
C GLU A 40 -11.32 10.40 6.31
N VAL A 41 -10.72 9.46 7.00
CA VAL A 41 -11.40 8.50 7.88
C VAL A 41 -11.25 8.93 9.34
N ASP A 42 -10.04 9.28 9.75
CA ASP A 42 -9.71 9.88 11.06
C ASP A 42 -8.65 10.97 10.86
N GLY A 43 -9.07 12.11 10.31
CA GLY A 43 -8.21 13.25 10.04
C GLY A 43 -6.96 12.87 9.24
N GLU A 44 -5.79 13.23 9.76
CA GLU A 44 -4.51 12.87 9.18
C GLU A 44 -3.96 11.52 9.67
N GLU A 45 -4.59 10.90 10.65
CA GLU A 45 -4.16 9.61 11.19
C GLU A 45 -4.54 8.45 10.27
N VAL A 46 -5.73 8.49 9.68
CA VAL A 46 -6.23 7.48 8.73
C VAL A 46 -6.95 8.17 7.59
N PHE A 47 -6.47 7.99 6.38
CA PHE A 47 -7.09 8.54 5.17
C PHE A 47 -6.92 7.60 3.99
N ILE A 48 -7.73 7.79 2.97
CA ILE A 48 -7.74 6.99 1.75
C ILE A 48 -7.44 7.91 0.57
N ASN A 49 -6.49 7.51 -0.26
CA ASN A 49 -6.26 8.13 -1.57
C ASN A 49 -6.84 7.21 -2.64
N THR A 50 -7.84 7.69 -3.36
CA THR A 50 -8.44 6.99 -4.49
C THR A 50 -7.93 7.59 -5.78
N MET A 51 -7.40 6.76 -6.67
CA MET A 51 -6.80 7.23 -7.92
C MET A 51 -7.06 6.29 -9.09
N ASP A 52 -7.08 6.85 -10.28
CA ASP A 52 -6.89 6.11 -11.51
C ASP A 52 -5.38 5.99 -11.75
N ALA A 53 -4.86 4.77 -11.68
CA ALA A 53 -3.43 4.52 -11.76
C ALA A 53 -3.00 4.10 -13.16
N THR A 54 -1.82 4.56 -13.57
CA THR A 54 -1.12 4.05 -14.75
C THR A 54 -0.02 3.10 -14.30
N LEU A 55 -0.07 1.87 -14.79
CA LEU A 55 0.96 0.88 -14.48
C LEU A 55 2.23 1.15 -15.28
N HIS A 56 3.36 0.73 -14.73
CA HIS A 56 4.69 0.86 -15.38
C HIS A 56 5.47 -0.46 -15.27
N SER A 57 6.54 -0.58 -16.06
CA SER A 57 7.46 -1.70 -15.95
C SER A 57 8.25 -1.60 -14.63
N ASP A 58 8.75 -2.74 -14.15
CA ASP A 58 9.62 -2.79 -12.97
C ASP A 58 11.01 -2.17 -13.22
N ASP A 59 11.38 -2.03 -14.48
CA ASP A 59 12.69 -1.51 -14.87
C ASP A 59 12.85 -0.03 -14.53
N GLY A 60 13.89 0.29 -13.74
CA GLY A 60 14.25 1.66 -13.41
C GLY A 60 13.45 2.30 -12.28
N TYR A 61 12.55 1.55 -11.64
CA TYR A 61 11.84 2.00 -10.45
C TYR A 61 12.52 1.47 -9.19
N HIS A 62 12.50 2.28 -8.15
CA HIS A 62 13.13 1.95 -6.87
C HIS A 62 12.07 1.72 -5.82
N PRO A 63 12.26 0.72 -4.94
CA PRO A 63 11.37 0.55 -3.79
C PRO A 63 11.28 1.80 -2.94
N GLU A 64 10.07 2.13 -2.55
CA GLU A 64 9.76 3.22 -1.64
C GLU A 64 9.52 2.71 -0.22
N TYR A 65 9.64 3.60 0.74
CA TYR A 65 9.30 3.35 2.13
C TYR A 65 8.77 4.61 2.80
N HIS A 66 7.99 4.41 3.84
CA HIS A 66 7.45 5.46 4.68
C HIS A 66 7.94 5.27 6.11
N LYS A 67 8.04 6.33 6.90
CA LYS A 67 8.44 6.26 8.30
C LYS A 67 7.25 6.38 9.25
N LYS A 68 6.24 7.13 8.85
CA LYS A 68 5.08 7.45 9.67
C LYS A 68 3.88 6.56 9.35
N TYR A 69 3.55 6.38 8.08
CA TYR A 69 2.36 5.69 7.64
C TYR A 69 2.64 4.24 7.21
N ALA A 70 1.68 3.37 7.49
CA ALA A 70 1.54 2.10 6.77
C ALA A 70 0.70 2.33 5.52
N ASP A 71 0.98 1.55 4.48
CA ASP A 71 0.22 1.56 3.22
C ASP A 71 -0.63 0.31 3.12
N LEU A 72 -1.95 0.48 3.17
CA LEU A 72 -2.90 -0.56 2.82
C LEU A 72 -3.41 -0.29 1.41
N GLN A 73 -3.07 -1.16 0.47
CA GLN A 73 -3.38 -1.02 -0.94
C GLN A 73 -4.40 -2.07 -1.38
N LEU A 74 -5.35 -1.66 -2.20
CA LEU A 74 -6.33 -2.54 -2.82
C LEU A 74 -6.72 -2.02 -4.20
N ASP A 75 -7.03 -2.94 -5.13
CA ASP A 75 -7.57 -2.61 -6.43
C ASP A 75 -9.09 -2.65 -6.38
N ILE A 76 -9.74 -1.56 -6.81
CA ILE A 76 -11.19 -1.53 -6.99
C ILE A 76 -11.55 -2.24 -8.31
N THR A 77 -10.81 -1.94 -9.36
CA THR A 77 -10.92 -2.58 -10.67
C THR A 77 -9.54 -2.85 -11.24
N GLY A 78 -9.43 -3.89 -12.05
CA GLY A 78 -8.16 -4.26 -12.65
C GLY A 78 -7.25 -5.01 -11.70
N SER A 79 -5.96 -5.02 -12.02
CA SER A 79 -4.94 -5.66 -11.19
C SER A 79 -3.56 -5.08 -11.47
N GLU A 80 -2.71 -5.12 -10.48
CA GLU A 80 -1.32 -4.68 -10.55
C GLU A 80 -0.38 -5.66 -9.89
N GLY A 81 0.90 -5.58 -10.24
CA GLY A 81 1.97 -6.26 -9.54
C GLY A 81 2.51 -5.41 -8.39
N TRP A 82 2.99 -6.05 -7.35
CA TRP A 82 3.72 -5.42 -6.26
C TRP A 82 5.01 -6.18 -5.95
N GLY A 83 5.96 -5.47 -5.37
CA GLY A 83 7.22 -6.02 -4.91
C GLY A 83 7.52 -5.63 -3.48
N PHE A 84 8.28 -6.46 -2.79
CA PHE A 84 8.70 -6.24 -1.41
C PHE A 84 10.12 -6.75 -1.21
N THR A 85 10.90 -6.08 -0.38
CA THR A 85 12.23 -6.53 -0.01
C THR A 85 12.57 -6.22 1.46
N THR A 86 13.32 -7.12 2.07
CA THR A 86 13.96 -6.89 3.37
C THR A 86 15.42 -6.48 3.23
N ASN A 87 15.95 -6.42 2.00
CA ASN A 87 17.33 -6.08 1.72
C ASN A 87 17.45 -4.56 1.55
N PRO A 88 18.05 -3.84 2.51
CA PRO A 88 18.27 -2.41 2.35
C PRO A 88 19.25 -2.14 1.21
N GLY A 89 19.02 -1.06 0.50
CA GLY A 89 19.91 -0.55 -0.53
C GLY A 89 20.42 0.84 -0.18
N ARG A 90 21.06 1.47 -1.15
CA ARG A 90 21.51 2.86 -1.03
C ARG A 90 20.30 3.79 -1.21
N GLU A 91 20.24 4.83 -0.38
CA GLU A 91 19.24 5.89 -0.53
C GLU A 91 19.36 6.58 -1.90
N ILE A 92 18.22 6.79 -2.54
CA ILE A 92 18.08 7.51 -3.80
C ILE A 92 17.34 8.83 -3.53
N GLY A 93 18.07 9.95 -3.68
CA GLY A 93 17.52 11.27 -3.40
C GLY A 93 17.23 11.52 -1.92
N ASP A 94 16.48 12.56 -1.65
CA ASP A 94 16.14 12.99 -0.29
C ASP A 94 14.82 12.37 0.17
N PHE A 95 14.73 12.04 1.46
CA PHE A 95 13.48 11.66 2.09
C PHE A 95 12.59 12.90 2.27
N THR A 96 11.44 12.93 1.63
CA THR A 96 10.50 14.06 1.68
C THR A 96 9.06 13.58 1.73
N GLY A 97 8.20 14.30 2.48
CA GLY A 97 6.77 14.01 2.50
C GLY A 97 6.43 12.59 3.00
N ASP A 98 7.17 12.07 3.96
CA ASP A 98 7.08 10.69 4.45
C ASP A 98 7.33 9.63 3.36
N CYS A 99 8.18 9.93 2.39
CA CYS A 99 8.54 8.99 1.32
C CYS A 99 10.04 9.05 1.04
N GLY A 100 10.67 7.90 1.00
CA GLY A 100 12.05 7.71 0.58
C GLY A 100 12.16 6.55 -0.39
N PHE A 101 13.26 6.50 -1.13
CA PHE A 101 13.54 5.45 -2.11
C PHE A 101 14.91 4.85 -1.88
N GLN A 102 15.04 3.56 -2.14
CA GLN A 102 16.33 2.88 -2.07
C GLN A 102 16.61 2.08 -3.33
N ASP A 103 17.90 2.01 -3.69
CA ASP A 103 18.39 1.16 -4.78
C ASP A 103 18.44 -0.30 -4.30
N SER A 104 17.32 -0.99 -4.45
CA SER A 104 17.15 -2.37 -4.02
C SER A 104 16.23 -3.11 -4.97
N ALA A 105 16.32 -4.42 -5.00
CA ALA A 105 15.47 -5.28 -5.81
C ALA A 105 14.46 -6.02 -4.93
N SER A 106 13.25 -6.20 -5.46
CA SER A 106 12.23 -7.01 -4.82
C SER A 106 12.68 -8.46 -4.68
N VAL A 107 12.46 -9.03 -3.51
CA VAL A 107 12.72 -10.45 -3.22
C VAL A 107 11.44 -11.25 -3.11
N VAL A 108 10.32 -10.59 -2.87
CA VAL A 108 8.99 -11.17 -2.90
C VAL A 108 8.14 -10.32 -3.83
N THR A 109 7.40 -10.96 -4.72
CA THR A 109 6.48 -10.30 -5.63
C THR A 109 5.13 -10.97 -5.58
N GLY A 110 4.10 -10.22 -5.89
CA GLY A 110 2.75 -10.74 -5.97
C GLY A 110 1.88 -9.91 -6.88
N THR A 111 0.67 -10.37 -7.04
CA THR A 111 -0.37 -9.66 -7.79
C THR A 111 -1.43 -9.19 -6.81
N LEU A 112 -1.74 -7.92 -6.84
CA LEU A 112 -2.95 -7.37 -6.25
C LEU A 112 -4.13 -7.74 -7.18
N GLY A 113 -5.22 -7.13 -7.12
CA GLY A 113 -6.39 -7.41 -7.93
C GLY A 113 -7.64 -7.28 -7.08
N GLU A 114 -8.78 -7.31 -7.72
CA GLU A 114 -10.05 -7.15 -7.02
C GLU A 114 -10.21 -8.17 -5.89
N GLY A 115 -10.70 -7.71 -4.74
CA GLY A 115 -10.96 -8.55 -3.57
C GLY A 115 -9.73 -8.92 -2.74
N ARG A 116 -8.57 -8.34 -3.05
CA ARG A 116 -7.32 -8.55 -2.32
C ARG A 116 -6.79 -7.25 -1.76
N PHE A 117 -5.91 -7.35 -0.77
CA PHE A 117 -5.14 -6.23 -0.27
C PHE A 117 -3.70 -6.63 0.00
N VAL A 118 -2.82 -5.66 0.01
CA VAL A 118 -1.48 -5.76 0.55
C VAL A 118 -1.26 -4.62 1.53
N LEU A 119 -0.62 -4.90 2.65
CA LEU A 119 -0.30 -3.94 3.69
C LEU A 119 1.20 -3.92 3.90
N PHE A 120 1.81 -2.77 3.69
CA PHE A 120 3.20 -2.48 3.98
C PHE A 120 3.28 -1.63 5.24
N PHE A 121 4.08 -2.09 6.20
CA PHE A 121 4.30 -1.35 7.45
C PHE A 121 5.34 -0.25 7.28
N PRO A 122 5.39 0.74 8.20
CA PRO A 122 6.45 1.74 8.17
C PRO A 122 7.84 1.11 8.08
N THR A 123 8.71 1.70 7.26
CA THR A 123 10.07 1.28 6.94
C THR A 123 10.20 0.07 6.02
N GLU A 124 9.14 -0.61 5.67
CA GLU A 124 9.18 -1.71 4.70
C GLU A 124 9.33 -1.18 3.27
N LEU A 125 10.35 -1.68 2.57
CA LEU A 125 10.63 -1.31 1.18
C LEU A 125 9.69 -2.07 0.24
N HIS A 126 8.96 -1.33 -0.60
CA HIS A 126 7.96 -1.91 -1.50
C HIS A 126 7.84 -1.16 -2.82
N LEU A 127 7.31 -1.84 -3.81
CA LEU A 127 6.91 -1.31 -5.12
C LEU A 127 5.45 -1.64 -5.36
N SER A 128 4.75 -0.74 -6.03
CA SER A 128 3.37 -0.93 -6.49
C SER A 128 3.19 -0.39 -7.91
N LEU A 129 2.02 -0.56 -8.48
CA LEU A 129 1.68 -0.12 -9.84
C LEU A 129 2.55 -0.74 -10.93
N ILE A 130 2.95 -1.99 -10.74
CA ILE A 130 3.81 -2.71 -11.68
C ILE A 130 2.95 -3.51 -12.66
N HIS A 131 3.34 -3.54 -13.94
CA HIS A 131 2.75 -4.44 -14.93
C HIS A 131 2.96 -5.91 -14.53
N ILE A 132 1.90 -6.67 -14.68
CA ILE A 132 1.94 -8.11 -14.43
C ILE A 132 2.64 -8.81 -15.59
#